data_4d98440f42f96348a86e3eca6ddbf1a6
#
_entry.id   4d98440f42f96348a86e3eca6ddbf1a6
#
_cell.length_a   1.000
_cell.length_b   1.000
_cell.length_c   1.000
_cell.angle_alpha   90.00
_cell.angle_beta   90.00
_cell.angle_gamma   90.00
#
_symmetry.space_group_name_H-M   'P 1'
#
loop_
_entity.id
_entity.type
_entity.pdbx_description
1 polymer ?
#
loop_
_entity_poly.entity_id
_entity_poly.type
_entity_poly.pdbx_seq_one_letter_code
_entity_poly.pdbx_strand_id
1 'polypeptide(L)'
;MAESMKGLKRTHRCAEVTKAEIGSTVTLMGWVQKSRNKGGIVFVDLRDRSGIMQIIFENGDIDAEGFEKAGKLRSEFVIAVTGHVEARSGAVNENLATGEIEIRANSLRVLSESETPPFPIEENSKTREEVRLKYRYLDLRRPDLQKNLILRSKVAVLVRQFLADEGFLEIETPILNKSTPEGARDYLVPSRIHPGSFYALPQSPQIFKQLLMCSGYDRYFQIAKCFRDEDLRADRQPEFTQIDMELSFVDVDDVIDVNERMLAHLFKEVLGVEVQLPIQRMTWKEAMNRFGSDKPDLRFGMELTDVSDVVKDCEFVVFKSALEMGGSVRGINAKGQGSMPRKKIDKLVEFAKGYGAKGLAYIAIHEDGTLKSSFSKFMKEEEMKALVEKMQGEAGDLLLFAADKTKLVWDILGALRLEMARQMDLLDKNEYRFVWITEFPLLEWSEEENRFTAMHHPFTMPMEEDLHLIDSDPGAVRAKAYDIVLNGNEIGGGSVRIHQNDIQEKMFEVLGFTREQAYNQFGFLLNAFKYGVPPHAGLAYGLDRMVMLMAKEDSIREVMAFPKVKDASCLMTEAPNVVDEKQLKELCIKVDLPEETTEE
;
A
#
# COMPACT_ATOMS: atom_id res chain seq x y z
N MET A 1 21.04 39.54 -1.99
CA MET A 1 21.93 38.75 -1.08
C MET A 1 21.11 38.24 0.12
N ALA A 2 21.31 37.01 0.52
CA ALA A 2 20.65 36.44 1.67
C ALA A 2 20.98 37.24 2.95
N GLU A 3 19.95 37.52 3.75
CA GLU A 3 20.08 38.28 5.00
C GLU A 3 20.11 37.32 6.20
N SER A 4 20.75 37.78 7.30
CA SER A 4 20.96 36.97 8.48
C SER A 4 19.69 36.80 9.31
N MET A 5 19.52 35.60 9.91
CA MET A 5 18.50 35.32 10.93
C MET A 5 18.81 36.00 12.28
N LYS A 6 19.98 36.61 12.48
CA LYS A 6 20.41 37.18 13.77
C LYS A 6 19.37 38.16 14.32
N GLY A 7 18.93 37.91 15.54
CA GLY A 7 17.93 38.72 16.24
C GLY A 7 16.46 38.45 15.85
N LEU A 8 16.19 37.51 14.93
CA LEU A 8 14.84 37.09 14.58
C LEU A 8 14.46 35.74 15.21
N LYS A 9 13.22 35.66 15.67
CA LYS A 9 12.60 34.42 16.11
C LYS A 9 11.20 34.33 15.52
N ARG A 10 10.90 33.23 14.83
CA ARG A 10 9.54 32.98 14.37
C ARG A 10 8.61 32.79 15.57
N THR A 11 7.54 33.58 15.65
CA THR A 11 6.56 33.51 16.73
C THR A 11 5.46 32.48 16.45
N HIS A 12 4.96 32.43 15.21
CA HIS A 12 3.88 31.56 14.75
C HIS A 12 4.21 30.97 13.39
N ARG A 13 3.57 29.86 13.03
CA ARG A 13 3.42 29.44 11.65
C ARG A 13 2.25 30.20 11.01
N CYS A 14 2.20 30.18 9.67
CA CYS A 14 1.21 30.97 8.90
C CYS A 14 -0.23 30.71 9.34
N ALA A 15 -0.69 29.47 9.43
CA ALA A 15 -2.06 29.14 9.81
C ALA A 15 -2.28 28.99 11.33
N GLU A 16 -1.27 29.19 12.15
CA GLU A 16 -1.43 29.27 13.62
C GLU A 16 -1.91 30.64 14.09
N VAL A 17 -1.77 31.67 13.22
CA VAL A 17 -2.32 33.01 13.48
C VAL A 17 -3.82 33.00 13.18
N THR A 18 -4.62 33.42 14.15
CA THR A 18 -6.10 33.47 14.08
C THR A 18 -6.61 34.90 14.34
N LYS A 19 -7.91 35.09 14.33
CA LYS A 19 -8.52 36.38 14.72
C LYS A 19 -8.22 36.79 16.17
N ALA A 20 -7.84 35.85 17.03
CA ALA A 20 -7.50 36.15 18.42
C ALA A 20 -6.21 36.99 18.52
N GLU A 21 -5.35 36.91 17.53
CA GLU A 21 -4.09 37.66 17.45
C GLU A 21 -4.23 39.04 16.82
N ILE A 22 -5.44 39.48 16.39
CA ILE A 22 -5.64 40.82 15.83
C ILE A 22 -5.14 41.91 16.79
N GLY A 23 -4.32 42.84 16.28
CA GLY A 23 -3.66 43.89 17.04
C GLY A 23 -2.30 43.47 17.62
N SER A 24 -1.93 42.21 17.58
CA SER A 24 -0.62 41.75 18.02
C SER A 24 0.44 41.85 16.91
N THR A 25 1.71 41.83 17.30
CA THR A 25 2.85 41.78 16.38
C THR A 25 3.34 40.34 16.30
N VAL A 26 3.45 39.81 15.08
CA VAL A 26 3.95 38.47 14.81
C VAL A 26 5.13 38.48 13.86
N THR A 27 6.00 37.48 13.98
CA THR A 27 7.06 37.21 13.03
C THR A 27 6.80 35.86 12.35
N LEU A 28 6.54 35.89 11.06
CA LEU A 28 6.31 34.71 10.22
C LEU A 28 7.51 34.46 9.30
N MET A 29 7.75 33.20 8.98
CA MET A 29 8.83 32.79 8.08
C MET A 29 8.34 31.66 7.18
N GLY A 30 8.63 31.77 5.88
CA GLY A 30 8.16 30.78 4.92
C GLY A 30 8.63 31.09 3.50
N TRP A 31 7.98 30.47 2.56
CA TRP A 31 8.22 30.62 1.12
C TRP A 31 7.16 31.54 0.50
N VAL A 32 7.59 32.41 -0.38
CA VAL A 32 6.68 33.24 -1.19
C VAL A 32 5.96 32.32 -2.19
N GLN A 33 4.67 32.09 -1.99
CA GLN A 33 3.85 31.36 -2.97
C GLN A 33 3.53 32.22 -4.17
N LYS A 34 3.12 33.47 -3.93
CA LYS A 34 2.74 34.43 -4.97
C LYS A 34 3.01 35.86 -4.49
N SER A 35 3.48 36.71 -5.38
CA SER A 35 3.65 38.15 -5.15
C SER A 35 2.87 38.93 -6.18
N ARG A 36 2.19 40.00 -5.75
CA ARG A 36 1.36 40.87 -6.60
C ARG A 36 1.64 42.32 -6.22
N ASN A 37 2.40 43.03 -7.07
CA ASN A 37 2.69 44.45 -6.91
C ASN A 37 1.60 45.27 -7.61
N LYS A 38 0.93 46.16 -6.86
CA LYS A 38 -0.10 47.10 -7.39
C LYS A 38 0.29 48.55 -7.20
N GLY A 39 1.56 48.87 -7.34
CA GLY A 39 2.10 50.21 -7.20
C GLY A 39 2.44 50.56 -5.74
N GLY A 40 1.57 51.22 -5.01
CA GLY A 40 1.83 51.58 -3.61
C GLY A 40 1.72 50.45 -2.60
N ILE A 41 1.24 49.26 -3.02
CA ILE A 41 1.00 48.10 -2.15
C ILE A 41 1.51 46.84 -2.83
N VAL A 42 2.21 45.97 -2.07
CA VAL A 42 2.62 44.64 -2.51
C VAL A 42 1.94 43.58 -1.63
N PHE A 43 1.19 42.68 -2.26
CA PHE A 43 0.58 41.52 -1.60
C PHE A 43 1.44 40.30 -1.81
N VAL A 44 1.73 39.58 -0.75
CA VAL A 44 2.47 38.32 -0.76
C VAL A 44 1.70 37.24 -0.07
N ASP A 45 1.48 36.13 -0.75
CA ASP A 45 0.97 34.90 -0.13
C ASP A 45 2.19 34.14 0.41
N LEU A 46 2.40 34.17 1.73
CA LEU A 46 3.48 33.48 2.42
C LEU A 46 3.02 32.09 2.83
N ARG A 47 3.74 31.08 2.39
CA ARG A 47 3.42 29.66 2.66
C ARG A 47 4.44 29.04 3.62
N ASP A 48 3.93 28.28 4.58
CA ASP A 48 4.69 27.27 5.31
C ASP A 48 3.90 25.96 5.40
N ARG A 49 4.37 24.98 6.17
CA ARG A 49 3.70 23.66 6.29
C ARG A 49 2.31 23.71 6.95
N SER A 50 1.96 24.80 7.61
CA SER A 50 0.65 24.96 8.26
C SER A 50 -0.39 25.53 7.30
N GLY A 51 0.04 26.27 6.27
CA GLY A 51 -0.84 26.92 5.30
C GLY A 51 -0.27 28.20 4.73
N ILE A 52 -1.16 29.08 4.29
CA ILE A 52 -0.81 30.34 3.62
C ILE A 52 -1.35 31.50 4.44
N MET A 53 -0.53 32.58 4.56
CA MET A 53 -0.94 33.85 5.16
C MET A 53 -0.72 34.97 4.15
N GLN A 54 -1.70 35.85 3.97
CA GLN A 54 -1.51 37.07 3.18
C GLN A 54 -0.72 38.10 3.97
N ILE A 55 0.34 38.59 3.35
CA ILE A 55 1.20 39.67 3.87
C ILE A 55 0.99 40.89 2.98
N ILE A 56 0.84 42.05 3.59
CA ILE A 56 0.72 43.33 2.92
C ILE A 56 1.96 44.16 3.25
N PHE A 57 2.61 44.69 2.23
CA PHE A 57 3.64 45.70 2.32
C PHE A 57 3.07 46.99 1.70
N GLU A 58 2.94 48.05 2.50
CA GLU A 58 2.45 49.34 2.06
C GLU A 58 3.52 50.39 2.30
N ASN A 59 3.61 51.35 1.36
CA ASN A 59 4.57 52.42 1.50
C ASN A 59 4.18 53.33 2.69
N GLY A 60 5.08 53.45 3.65
CA GLY A 60 4.85 54.15 4.92
C GLY A 60 4.71 53.26 6.16
N ASP A 61 4.33 51.99 6.00
CA ASP A 61 4.31 51.01 7.09
C ASP A 61 5.68 50.31 7.26
N ILE A 62 6.38 50.18 6.17
CA ILE A 62 7.75 49.66 6.08
C ILE A 62 8.67 50.73 5.50
N ASP A 63 9.95 50.71 5.83
CA ASP A 63 10.92 51.63 5.27
C ASP A 63 11.07 51.47 3.73
N ALA A 64 11.65 52.51 3.08
CA ALA A 64 11.75 52.53 1.63
C ALA A 64 12.58 51.36 1.06
N GLU A 65 13.61 50.91 1.79
CA GLU A 65 14.44 49.76 1.40
C GLU A 65 13.65 48.46 1.49
N GLY A 66 12.89 48.25 2.57
CA GLY A 66 12.02 47.10 2.75
C GLY A 66 10.89 47.03 1.71
N PHE A 67 10.29 48.21 1.37
CA PHE A 67 9.28 48.27 0.33
C PHE A 67 9.84 47.93 -1.06
N GLU A 68 11.03 48.42 -1.38
CA GLU A 68 11.73 48.09 -2.64
C GLU A 68 12.05 46.58 -2.71
N LYS A 69 12.51 46.00 -1.60
CA LYS A 69 12.73 44.54 -1.48
C LYS A 69 11.42 43.76 -1.70
N ALA A 70 10.33 44.20 -1.09
CA ALA A 70 9.02 43.56 -1.25
C ALA A 70 8.57 43.55 -2.71
N GLY A 71 8.82 44.62 -3.45
CA GLY A 71 8.53 44.73 -4.88
C GLY A 71 9.33 43.76 -5.77
N LYS A 72 10.48 43.28 -5.29
CA LYS A 72 11.37 42.32 -5.99
C LYS A 72 11.15 40.87 -5.64
N LEU A 73 10.26 40.56 -4.68
CA LEU A 73 9.98 39.19 -4.25
C LEU A 73 9.42 38.33 -5.39
N ARG A 74 9.97 37.13 -5.53
CA ARG A 74 9.55 36.12 -6.51
C ARG A 74 9.08 34.83 -5.79
N SER A 75 8.41 34.00 -6.56
CA SER A 75 7.98 32.67 -6.07
C SER A 75 9.16 31.89 -5.49
N GLU A 76 8.90 31.20 -4.40
CA GLU A 76 9.82 30.34 -3.63
C GLU A 76 10.99 31.09 -2.96
N PHE A 77 11.04 32.40 -2.97
CA PHE A 77 11.96 33.14 -2.07
C PHE A 77 11.61 32.81 -0.62
N VAL A 78 12.60 32.58 0.23
CA VAL A 78 12.42 32.38 1.67
C VAL A 78 12.55 33.73 2.36
N ILE A 79 11.50 34.13 3.07
CA ILE A 79 11.44 35.42 3.74
C ILE A 79 11.07 35.31 5.21
N ALA A 80 11.50 36.26 6.00
CA ALA A 80 11.01 36.54 7.34
C ALA A 80 10.31 37.92 7.33
N VAL A 81 9.10 37.92 7.87
CA VAL A 81 8.27 39.14 7.94
C VAL A 81 7.81 39.33 9.37
N THR A 82 8.02 40.55 9.89
CA THR A 82 7.42 41.02 11.13
C THR A 82 6.34 42.03 10.80
N GLY A 83 5.18 41.95 11.45
CA GLY A 83 4.08 42.86 11.19
C GLY A 83 2.91 42.68 12.14
N HIS A 84 1.93 43.56 12.01
CA HIS A 84 0.71 43.55 12.80
C HIS A 84 -0.36 42.66 12.15
N VAL A 85 -1.06 41.87 12.97
CA VAL A 85 -2.21 41.09 12.55
C VAL A 85 -3.43 42.02 12.47
N GLU A 86 -4.05 42.09 11.32
CA GLU A 86 -5.24 42.90 11.08
C GLU A 86 -6.39 42.05 10.49
N ALA A 87 -7.62 42.52 10.67
CA ALA A 87 -8.73 41.99 9.89
C ALA A 87 -8.49 42.31 8.41
N ARG A 88 -8.81 41.38 7.54
CA ARG A 88 -8.61 41.57 6.10
C ARG A 88 -9.35 42.81 5.59
N SER A 89 -8.63 43.68 4.91
CA SER A 89 -9.17 44.96 4.38
C SER A 89 -10.10 44.76 3.17
N GLY A 90 -9.96 43.64 2.45
CA GLY A 90 -10.79 43.24 1.32
C GLY A 90 -11.82 42.15 1.66
N ALA A 91 -12.41 41.54 0.64
CA ALA A 91 -13.30 40.41 0.82
C ALA A 91 -12.59 39.22 1.50
N VAL A 92 -13.30 38.52 2.37
CA VAL A 92 -12.82 37.27 3.00
C VAL A 92 -12.46 36.26 1.90
N ASN A 93 -11.31 35.61 2.04
CA ASN A 93 -10.91 34.54 1.13
C ASN A 93 -11.26 33.17 1.74
N GLU A 94 -12.41 32.65 1.37
CA GLU A 94 -12.93 31.37 1.88
C GLU A 94 -12.04 30.15 1.53
N ASN A 95 -11.11 30.30 0.57
CA ASN A 95 -10.18 29.24 0.18
C ASN A 95 -8.94 29.14 1.11
N LEU A 96 -8.79 30.06 2.06
CA LEU A 96 -7.68 30.07 3.01
C LEU A 96 -8.22 29.97 4.44
N ALA A 97 -7.63 29.11 5.25
CA ALA A 97 -7.93 29.01 6.68
C ALA A 97 -7.69 30.36 7.41
N THR A 98 -6.77 31.18 6.89
CA THR A 98 -6.42 32.53 7.39
C THR A 98 -7.12 33.65 6.62
N GLY A 99 -8.12 33.35 5.80
CA GLY A 99 -8.69 34.28 4.83
C GLY A 99 -9.43 35.49 5.37
N GLU A 100 -9.68 35.53 6.68
CA GLU A 100 -10.34 36.66 7.40
C GLU A 100 -9.34 37.67 7.96
N ILE A 101 -8.05 37.32 7.98
CA ILE A 101 -6.95 38.14 8.52
C ILE A 101 -5.84 38.32 7.50
N GLU A 102 -4.98 39.30 7.76
CA GLU A 102 -3.79 39.58 6.99
C GLU A 102 -2.71 40.19 7.89
N ILE A 103 -1.45 40.13 7.46
CA ILE A 103 -0.34 40.73 8.20
C ILE A 103 0.10 42.01 7.47
N ARG A 104 -0.01 43.15 8.16
CA ARG A 104 0.56 44.41 7.71
C ARG A 104 2.02 44.47 8.14
N ALA A 105 2.92 44.33 7.20
CA ALA A 105 4.34 44.15 7.45
C ALA A 105 5.06 45.48 7.74
N ASN A 106 5.85 45.48 8.82
CA ASN A 106 6.76 46.60 9.16
C ASN A 106 8.25 46.26 8.99
N SER A 107 8.56 44.96 8.78
CA SER A 107 9.94 44.51 8.54
C SER A 107 9.96 43.32 7.59
N LEU A 108 10.94 43.29 6.71
CA LEU A 108 11.18 42.21 5.74
C LEU A 108 12.67 41.85 5.71
N ARG A 109 12.98 40.57 5.79
CA ARG A 109 14.31 40.03 5.42
C ARG A 109 14.15 38.95 4.37
N VAL A 110 14.97 38.97 3.35
CA VAL A 110 15.10 37.91 2.35
C VAL A 110 16.17 36.94 2.86
N LEU A 111 15.75 35.77 3.36
CA LEU A 111 16.64 34.77 3.93
C LEU A 111 17.32 33.93 2.83
N SER A 112 16.64 33.71 1.71
CA SER A 112 17.17 33.01 0.56
C SER A 112 16.41 33.43 -0.70
N GLU A 113 17.12 33.71 -1.76
CA GLU A 113 16.54 33.86 -3.09
C GLU A 113 16.33 32.51 -3.74
N SER A 114 15.47 32.42 -4.75
CA SER A 114 15.19 31.23 -5.52
C SER A 114 15.27 31.49 -7.01
N GLU A 115 15.79 30.53 -7.75
CA GLU A 115 15.57 30.47 -9.19
C GLU A 115 14.11 30.10 -9.47
N THR A 116 13.68 30.26 -10.71
CA THR A 116 12.33 29.81 -11.12
C THR A 116 12.24 28.30 -11.02
N PRO A 117 11.31 27.75 -10.20
CA PRO A 117 11.14 26.30 -10.08
C PRO A 117 10.79 25.64 -11.43
N PRO A 118 11.21 24.38 -11.66
CA PRO A 118 10.91 23.65 -12.90
C PRO A 118 9.41 23.35 -13.08
N PHE A 119 8.61 23.48 -12.03
CA PHE A 119 7.15 23.36 -12.05
C PHE A 119 6.53 24.19 -10.92
N PRO A 120 5.24 24.57 -11.05
CA PRO A 120 4.51 25.26 -9.98
C PRO A 120 4.34 24.38 -8.73
N ILE A 121 4.53 24.98 -7.55
CA ILE A 121 4.27 24.34 -6.25
C ILE A 121 2.81 24.58 -5.89
N GLU A 122 1.94 23.72 -6.37
CA GLU A 122 0.48 23.80 -6.19
C GLU A 122 -0.14 22.40 -6.03
N GLU A 123 -1.33 22.35 -5.46
CA GLU A 123 -2.09 21.11 -5.32
C GLU A 123 -2.51 20.55 -6.70
N ASN A 124 -2.71 19.25 -6.78
CA ASN A 124 -3.17 18.55 -7.98
C ASN A 124 -2.30 18.84 -9.23
N SER A 125 -0.99 18.93 -9.04
CA SER A 125 -0.04 19.22 -10.12
C SER A 125 -0.18 18.24 -11.28
N LYS A 126 -0.21 18.76 -12.51
CA LYS A 126 -0.22 17.98 -13.76
C LYS A 126 1.20 17.68 -14.29
N THR A 127 2.22 18.07 -13.54
CA THR A 127 3.62 17.80 -13.89
C THR A 127 3.88 16.29 -13.88
N ARG A 128 4.59 15.80 -14.91
CA ARG A 128 4.94 14.37 -15.03
C ARG A 128 5.72 13.90 -13.80
N GLU A 129 5.45 12.66 -13.39
CA GLU A 129 6.02 12.07 -12.19
C GLU A 129 7.55 12.10 -12.18
N GLU A 130 8.20 11.82 -13.32
CA GLU A 130 9.67 11.80 -13.42
C GLU A 130 10.28 13.17 -13.08
N VAL A 131 9.65 14.28 -13.52
CA VAL A 131 10.11 15.63 -13.21
C VAL A 131 9.92 15.93 -11.72
N ARG A 132 8.76 15.55 -11.16
CA ARG A 132 8.47 15.71 -9.73
C ARG A 132 9.45 14.92 -8.86
N LEU A 133 9.77 13.68 -9.23
CA LEU A 133 10.70 12.83 -8.49
C LEU A 133 12.16 13.28 -8.63
N LYS A 134 12.55 13.85 -9.78
CA LYS A 134 13.87 14.46 -9.94
C LYS A 134 14.07 15.66 -9.00
N TYR A 135 13.04 16.48 -8.83
CA TYR A 135 13.06 17.64 -7.94
C TYR A 135 12.17 17.38 -6.70
N ARG A 136 12.27 16.20 -6.12
CA ARG A 136 11.36 15.75 -5.05
C ARG A 136 11.32 16.70 -3.85
N TYR A 137 12.41 17.35 -3.51
CA TYR A 137 12.47 18.37 -2.46
C TYR A 137 11.60 19.62 -2.75
N LEU A 138 11.30 19.92 -4.02
CA LEU A 138 10.32 20.93 -4.40
C LEU A 138 8.91 20.37 -4.39
N ASP A 139 8.73 19.17 -4.93
CA ASP A 139 7.45 18.46 -4.96
C ASP A 139 6.88 18.28 -3.53
N LEU A 140 7.74 17.99 -2.56
CA LEU A 140 7.38 17.87 -1.13
C LEU A 140 6.93 19.20 -0.48
N ARG A 141 7.05 20.35 -1.15
CA ARG A 141 6.46 21.61 -0.69
C ARG A 141 4.98 21.74 -1.04
N ARG A 142 4.44 20.87 -1.90
CA ARG A 142 3.04 20.89 -2.29
C ARG A 142 2.16 20.52 -1.09
N PRO A 143 1.04 21.25 -0.86
CA PRO A 143 0.19 21.01 0.31
C PRO A 143 -0.42 19.60 0.36
N ASP A 144 -0.80 19.03 -0.79
CA ASP A 144 -1.34 17.67 -0.90
C ASP A 144 -0.33 16.61 -0.44
N LEU A 145 0.93 16.67 -0.91
CA LEU A 145 1.98 15.76 -0.44
C LEU A 145 2.37 15.99 1.04
N GLN A 146 2.41 17.25 1.48
CA GLN A 146 2.66 17.56 2.89
C GLN A 146 1.58 16.96 3.78
N LYS A 147 0.31 17.07 3.39
CA LYS A 147 -0.83 16.48 4.07
C LYS A 147 -0.65 14.95 4.24
N ASN A 148 -0.23 14.27 3.19
CA ASN A 148 0.00 12.82 3.21
C ASN A 148 1.12 12.42 4.18
N LEU A 149 2.25 13.15 4.20
CA LEU A 149 3.34 12.87 5.12
C LEU A 149 3.01 13.24 6.57
N ILE A 150 2.22 14.29 6.79
CA ILE A 150 1.72 14.65 8.12
C ILE A 150 0.77 13.56 8.61
N LEU A 151 -0.13 13.05 7.76
CA LEU A 151 -1.00 11.92 8.04
C LEU A 151 -0.19 10.69 8.44
N ARG A 152 0.84 10.33 7.64
CA ARG A 152 1.76 9.22 7.94
C ARG A 152 2.41 9.37 9.32
N SER A 153 2.91 10.57 9.63
CA SER A 153 3.53 10.87 10.92
C SER A 153 2.53 10.70 12.06
N LYS A 154 1.29 11.19 11.91
CA LYS A 154 0.23 11.04 12.91
C LYS A 154 -0.11 9.57 13.15
N VAL A 155 -0.27 8.78 12.09
CA VAL A 155 -0.52 7.33 12.19
C VAL A 155 0.59 6.65 12.97
N ALA A 156 1.86 6.91 12.65
CA ALA A 156 2.99 6.27 13.34
C ALA A 156 3.04 6.61 14.84
N VAL A 157 2.72 7.85 15.22
CA VAL A 157 2.65 8.27 16.63
C VAL A 157 1.52 7.56 17.37
N LEU A 158 0.33 7.50 16.77
CA LEU A 158 -0.84 6.86 17.38
C LEU A 158 -0.65 5.34 17.52
N VAL A 159 -0.03 4.69 16.54
CA VAL A 159 0.34 3.25 16.62
C VAL A 159 1.24 3.00 17.82
N ARG A 160 2.31 3.82 18.00
CA ARG A 160 3.22 3.68 19.14
C ARG A 160 2.50 3.86 20.46
N GLN A 161 1.64 4.88 20.56
CA GLN A 161 0.89 5.13 21.79
C GLN A 161 -0.05 3.95 22.09
N PHE A 162 -0.84 3.52 21.12
CA PHE A 162 -1.78 2.41 21.30
C PHE A 162 -1.07 1.13 21.72
N LEU A 163 0.00 0.74 21.02
CA LEU A 163 0.72 -0.50 21.32
C LEU A 163 1.45 -0.43 22.67
N ALA A 164 2.01 0.73 23.03
CA ALA A 164 2.60 0.92 24.36
C ALA A 164 1.56 0.79 25.49
N ASP A 165 0.36 1.34 25.31
CA ASP A 165 -0.75 1.22 26.26
C ASP A 165 -1.26 -0.23 26.39
N GLU A 166 -1.15 -1.04 25.31
CA GLU A 166 -1.43 -2.47 25.29
C GLU A 166 -0.26 -3.33 25.85
N GLY A 167 0.80 -2.72 26.36
CA GLY A 167 1.93 -3.39 26.98
C GLY A 167 2.98 -3.95 26.01
N PHE A 168 2.99 -3.50 24.76
CA PHE A 168 4.04 -3.84 23.81
C PHE A 168 5.30 -3.01 24.04
N LEU A 169 6.44 -3.63 23.79
CA LEU A 169 7.75 -2.99 23.81
C LEU A 169 8.23 -2.74 22.37
N GLU A 170 8.59 -1.49 22.06
CA GLU A 170 9.25 -1.18 20.79
C GLU A 170 10.72 -1.58 20.88
N ILE A 171 11.13 -2.59 20.10
CA ILE A 171 12.50 -3.12 20.12
C ILE A 171 13.04 -3.13 18.69
N GLU A 172 14.17 -2.46 18.48
CA GLU A 172 14.86 -2.47 17.20
C GLU A 172 15.57 -3.81 16.95
N THR A 173 15.50 -4.27 15.71
CA THR A 173 16.19 -5.47 15.23
C THR A 173 17.29 -5.10 14.23
N PRO A 174 18.32 -5.94 14.04
CA PRO A 174 19.40 -5.63 13.11
C PRO A 174 18.92 -5.46 11.67
N ILE A 175 19.51 -4.51 10.94
CA ILE A 175 19.36 -4.35 9.50
C ILE A 175 20.43 -5.15 8.74
N LEU A 176 21.62 -5.30 9.30
CA LEU A 176 22.70 -6.14 8.73
C LEU A 176 22.52 -7.58 9.22
N ASN A 177 21.91 -8.42 8.42
CA ASN A 177 21.53 -9.79 8.79
C ASN A 177 22.26 -10.84 7.96
N LYS A 178 22.09 -12.11 8.34
CA LYS A 178 22.38 -13.25 7.48
C LYS A 178 21.29 -13.36 6.40
N SER A 179 21.68 -13.72 5.17
CA SER A 179 20.70 -14.00 4.11
C SER A 179 19.82 -15.19 4.50
N THR A 180 18.53 -14.93 4.53
CA THR A 180 17.47 -15.92 4.83
C THR A 180 16.26 -15.58 3.94
N PRO A 181 16.34 -15.84 2.61
CA PRO A 181 15.30 -15.44 1.68
C PRO A 181 13.93 -16.07 2.04
N GLU A 182 12.91 -15.22 2.12
CA GLU A 182 11.53 -15.55 2.49
C GLU A 182 10.56 -15.27 1.32
N GLY A 183 10.91 -15.69 0.12
CA GLY A 183 10.09 -15.52 -1.08
C GLY A 183 10.58 -14.46 -2.07
N ALA A 184 11.21 -13.36 -1.61
CA ALA A 184 11.86 -12.36 -2.45
C ALA A 184 13.39 -12.57 -2.49
N ARG A 185 14.09 -11.87 -3.39
CA ARG A 185 15.54 -11.79 -3.35
C ARG A 185 16.00 -10.78 -2.29
N ASP A 186 17.13 -11.10 -1.65
CA ASP A 186 17.74 -10.22 -0.66
C ASP A 186 18.66 -9.20 -1.32
N TYR A 187 18.67 -7.96 -0.81
CA TYR A 187 19.76 -7.01 -1.08
C TYR A 187 20.98 -7.40 -0.26
N LEU A 188 22.14 -7.57 -0.92
CA LEU A 188 23.38 -8.00 -0.30
C LEU A 188 24.31 -6.82 -0.04
N VAL A 189 24.93 -6.80 1.14
CA VAL A 189 25.93 -5.80 1.55
C VAL A 189 27.26 -6.50 1.85
N PRO A 190 28.33 -6.24 1.10
CA PRO A 190 29.61 -6.91 1.31
C PRO A 190 30.28 -6.49 2.62
N SER A 191 30.94 -7.44 3.30
CA SER A 191 31.69 -7.19 4.51
C SER A 191 33.17 -6.91 4.23
N ARG A 192 33.67 -5.73 4.60
CA ARG A 192 35.08 -5.40 4.51
C ARG A 192 35.96 -6.23 5.47
N ILE A 193 35.41 -6.58 6.65
CA ILE A 193 36.15 -7.29 7.71
C ILE A 193 36.18 -8.78 7.46
N HIS A 194 35.20 -9.33 6.73
CA HIS A 194 35.10 -10.74 6.37
C HIS A 194 35.06 -10.86 4.84
N PRO A 195 36.23 -10.82 4.14
CA PRO A 195 36.27 -10.87 2.69
C PRO A 195 35.54 -12.09 2.12
N GLY A 196 34.74 -11.88 1.08
CA GLY A 196 33.90 -12.93 0.47
C GLY A 196 32.60 -13.24 1.23
N SER A 197 32.36 -12.58 2.36
CA SER A 197 31.10 -12.70 3.11
C SER A 197 30.22 -11.45 2.96
N PHE A 198 28.90 -11.68 3.00
CA PHE A 198 27.89 -10.62 2.81
C PHE A 198 26.90 -10.62 3.96
N TYR A 199 26.48 -9.42 4.34
CA TYR A 199 25.22 -9.23 5.03
C TYR A 199 24.09 -9.16 4.02
N ALA A 200 22.86 -9.45 4.46
CA ALA A 200 21.64 -9.19 3.73
C ALA A 200 20.78 -8.17 4.46
N LEU A 201 20.09 -7.31 3.70
CA LEU A 201 19.08 -6.43 4.25
C LEU A 201 17.80 -7.22 4.53
N PRO A 202 17.09 -7.02 5.67
CA PRO A 202 15.98 -7.87 6.08
C PRO A 202 14.74 -7.64 5.21
N GLN A 203 14.10 -8.72 4.79
CA GLN A 203 12.77 -8.66 4.15
C GLN A 203 11.68 -8.36 5.17
N SER A 204 11.88 -8.80 6.41
CA SER A 204 11.06 -8.52 7.59
C SER A 204 11.85 -8.84 8.86
N PRO A 205 11.42 -8.39 10.06
CA PRO A 205 12.03 -8.79 11.33
C PRO A 205 11.65 -10.20 11.79
N GLN A 206 11.08 -11.06 10.95
CA GLN A 206 10.43 -12.32 11.31
C GLN A 206 11.23 -13.21 12.27
N ILE A 207 12.50 -13.42 11.99
CA ILE A 207 13.32 -14.33 12.81
C ILE A 207 13.64 -13.69 14.17
N PHE A 208 13.97 -12.40 14.19
CA PHE A 208 14.32 -11.70 15.42
C PHE A 208 13.14 -11.52 16.36
N LYS A 209 11.94 -11.26 15.84
CA LYS A 209 10.76 -11.15 16.69
C LYS A 209 10.38 -12.49 17.35
N GLN A 210 10.57 -13.62 16.64
CA GLN A 210 10.42 -14.95 17.25
C GLN A 210 11.48 -15.20 18.35
N LEU A 211 12.74 -14.78 18.13
CA LEU A 211 13.78 -14.86 19.15
C LEU A 211 13.47 -13.99 20.37
N LEU A 212 12.82 -12.82 20.19
CA LEU A 212 12.36 -11.98 21.30
C LEU A 212 11.27 -12.69 22.13
N MET A 213 10.38 -13.47 21.48
CA MET A 213 9.42 -14.31 22.21
C MET A 213 10.14 -15.40 23.01
N CYS A 214 11.14 -16.08 22.43
CA CYS A 214 12.00 -17.02 23.15
C CYS A 214 12.76 -16.36 24.32
N SER A 215 12.98 -15.06 24.23
CA SER A 215 13.68 -14.27 25.26
C SER A 215 12.75 -13.72 26.35
N GLY A 216 11.45 -14.00 26.28
CA GLY A 216 10.46 -13.64 27.31
C GLY A 216 9.97 -12.19 27.28
N TYR A 217 10.01 -11.53 26.10
CA TYR A 217 9.51 -10.15 25.97
C TYR A 217 7.99 -10.04 25.79
N ASP A 218 7.27 -11.13 25.74
CA ASP A 218 5.81 -11.30 25.66
C ASP A 218 5.13 -10.54 24.52
N ARG A 219 5.30 -9.24 24.41
CA ARG A 219 4.69 -8.37 23.37
C ARG A 219 5.73 -7.43 22.79
N TYR A 220 6.04 -7.63 21.54
CA TYR A 220 6.99 -6.84 20.75
C TYR A 220 6.28 -6.11 19.62
N PHE A 221 6.74 -4.89 19.33
CA PHE A 221 6.47 -4.26 18.04
C PHE A 221 7.68 -3.45 17.56
N GLN A 222 7.67 -3.13 16.26
CA GLN A 222 8.63 -2.22 15.65
C GLN A 222 8.02 -1.57 14.41
N ILE A 223 8.27 -0.26 14.21
CA ILE A 223 8.04 0.36 12.89
C ILE A 223 9.32 0.15 12.09
N ALA A 224 9.37 -1.00 11.37
CA ALA A 224 10.56 -1.56 10.77
C ALA A 224 10.73 -1.16 9.31
N LYS A 225 11.97 -0.89 8.90
CA LYS A 225 12.35 -0.84 7.48
C LYS A 225 12.57 -2.27 6.97
N CYS A 226 11.93 -2.56 5.83
CA CYS A 226 12.01 -3.82 5.12
C CYS A 226 12.48 -3.60 3.69
N PHE A 227 13.17 -4.61 3.12
CA PHE A 227 13.82 -4.52 1.83
C PHE A 227 13.52 -5.77 1.00
N ARG A 228 13.07 -5.60 -0.25
CA ARG A 228 12.81 -6.71 -1.16
C ARG A 228 13.24 -6.33 -2.58
N ASP A 229 14.08 -7.16 -3.18
CA ASP A 229 14.47 -7.01 -4.58
C ASP A 229 13.46 -7.74 -5.47
N GLU A 230 12.39 -7.02 -5.81
CA GLU A 230 11.26 -7.49 -6.62
C GLU A 230 10.88 -6.47 -7.69
N ASP A 231 10.11 -6.92 -8.67
CA ASP A 231 9.52 -6.03 -9.67
C ASP A 231 8.55 -5.03 -9.04
N LEU A 232 8.76 -3.74 -9.34
CA LEU A 232 7.98 -2.67 -8.73
C LEU A 232 6.63 -2.48 -9.41
N ARG A 233 5.61 -2.21 -8.58
CA ARG A 233 4.24 -1.86 -8.96
C ARG A 233 3.82 -0.57 -8.24
N ALA A 234 2.59 -0.12 -8.46
CA ALA A 234 2.07 1.08 -7.79
C ALA A 234 2.08 0.98 -6.25
N ASP A 235 1.95 -0.22 -5.72
CA ASP A 235 1.90 -0.57 -4.30
C ASP A 235 3.14 -1.29 -3.78
N ARG A 236 4.26 -1.30 -4.55
CA ARG A 236 5.53 -1.94 -4.18
C ARG A 236 6.71 -0.99 -4.36
N GLN A 237 7.62 -1.03 -3.40
CA GLN A 237 8.91 -0.34 -3.39
C GLN A 237 10.01 -1.29 -2.91
N PRO A 238 11.28 -1.11 -3.34
CA PRO A 238 12.37 -1.98 -2.92
C PRO A 238 12.70 -1.82 -1.43
N GLU A 239 12.34 -0.69 -0.85
CA GLU A 239 12.36 -0.42 0.58
C GLU A 239 10.99 0.12 1.02
N PHE A 240 10.44 -0.43 2.09
CA PHE A 240 9.13 -0.05 2.61
C PHE A 240 9.11 -0.14 4.14
N THR A 241 8.00 0.24 4.75
CA THR A 241 7.89 0.26 6.22
C THR A 241 6.76 -0.63 6.68
N GLN A 242 7.03 -1.48 7.67
CA GLN A 242 6.02 -2.28 8.35
C GLN A 242 5.80 -1.81 9.78
N ILE A 243 4.54 -1.88 10.25
CA ILE A 243 4.23 -1.98 11.67
C ILE A 243 4.23 -3.47 11.96
N ASP A 244 5.31 -3.95 12.56
CA ASP A 244 5.53 -5.37 12.84
C ASP A 244 5.32 -5.67 14.32
N MET A 245 4.64 -6.76 14.64
CA MET A 245 4.35 -7.16 16.01
C MET A 245 4.38 -8.67 16.21
N GLU A 246 4.69 -9.09 17.46
CA GLU A 246 4.65 -10.49 17.89
C GLU A 246 4.23 -10.56 19.34
N LEU A 247 3.44 -11.58 19.69
CA LEU A 247 2.87 -11.81 21.01
C LEU A 247 3.09 -13.26 21.43
N SER A 248 3.41 -13.49 22.72
CA SER A 248 3.53 -14.81 23.34
C SER A 248 2.23 -15.21 24.01
N PHE A 249 2.00 -16.53 24.14
CA PHE A 249 0.86 -17.14 24.85
C PHE A 249 -0.50 -16.75 24.28
N VAL A 250 -0.59 -16.67 22.96
CA VAL A 250 -1.77 -16.24 22.20
C VAL A 250 -2.10 -17.20 21.06
N ASP A 251 -3.35 -17.17 20.62
CA ASP A 251 -3.84 -17.80 19.40
C ASP A 251 -4.42 -16.74 18.44
N VAL A 252 -5.01 -17.17 17.33
CA VAL A 252 -5.56 -16.34 16.24
C VAL A 252 -6.47 -15.23 16.77
N ASP A 253 -7.42 -15.57 17.66
CA ASP A 253 -8.43 -14.63 18.15
C ASP A 253 -7.82 -13.50 19.00
N ASP A 254 -6.78 -13.80 19.78
CA ASP A 254 -6.10 -12.81 20.61
C ASP A 254 -5.38 -11.75 19.75
N VAL A 255 -4.74 -12.20 18.65
CA VAL A 255 -4.07 -11.28 17.72
C VAL A 255 -5.10 -10.46 16.96
N ILE A 256 -6.19 -11.05 16.50
CA ILE A 256 -7.26 -10.34 15.81
C ILE A 256 -7.87 -9.26 16.72
N ASP A 257 -8.19 -9.58 17.99
CA ASP A 257 -8.81 -8.63 18.91
C ASP A 257 -7.97 -7.35 19.11
N VAL A 258 -6.68 -7.49 19.41
CA VAL A 258 -5.82 -6.31 19.63
C VAL A 258 -5.69 -5.47 18.35
N ASN A 259 -5.65 -6.13 17.19
CA ASN A 259 -5.53 -5.46 15.90
C ASN A 259 -6.84 -4.76 15.47
N GLU A 260 -8.00 -5.35 15.74
CA GLU A 260 -9.30 -4.70 15.54
C GLU A 260 -9.42 -3.41 16.35
N ARG A 261 -9.05 -3.46 17.63
CA ARG A 261 -9.06 -2.27 18.51
C ARG A 261 -8.07 -1.20 18.03
N MET A 262 -6.89 -1.59 17.56
CA MET A 262 -5.91 -0.66 16.98
C MET A 262 -6.46 0.01 15.72
N LEU A 263 -7.02 -0.75 14.79
CA LEU A 263 -7.59 -0.20 13.54
C LEU A 263 -8.75 0.76 13.84
N ALA A 264 -9.67 0.37 14.73
CA ALA A 264 -10.79 1.23 15.14
C ALA A 264 -10.28 2.55 15.75
N HIS A 265 -9.28 2.48 16.63
CA HIS A 265 -8.66 3.67 17.22
C HIS A 265 -8.01 4.56 16.15
N LEU A 266 -7.19 4.00 15.27
CA LEU A 266 -6.48 4.77 14.24
C LEU A 266 -7.46 5.46 13.27
N PHE A 267 -8.46 4.75 12.76
CA PHE A 267 -9.42 5.31 11.81
C PHE A 267 -10.27 6.40 12.43
N LYS A 268 -10.66 6.24 13.69
CA LYS A 268 -11.39 7.26 14.44
C LYS A 268 -10.55 8.52 14.67
N GLU A 269 -9.34 8.38 15.22
CA GLU A 269 -8.48 9.52 15.59
C GLU A 269 -7.89 10.26 14.38
N VAL A 270 -7.69 9.56 13.27
CA VAL A 270 -7.07 10.12 12.07
C VAL A 270 -8.09 10.66 11.09
N LEU A 271 -9.15 9.90 10.82
CA LEU A 271 -10.12 10.17 9.77
C LEU A 271 -11.52 10.51 10.30
N GLY A 272 -11.80 10.32 11.60
CA GLY A 272 -13.15 10.45 12.17
C GLY A 272 -14.10 9.34 11.71
N VAL A 273 -13.57 8.20 11.26
CA VAL A 273 -14.34 7.06 10.76
C VAL A 273 -14.48 6.00 11.85
N GLU A 274 -15.73 5.64 12.17
CA GLU A 274 -16.03 4.55 13.10
C GLU A 274 -15.97 3.20 12.37
N VAL A 275 -15.06 2.33 12.81
CA VAL A 275 -14.93 0.95 12.31
C VAL A 275 -15.84 0.06 13.14
N GLN A 276 -16.73 -0.68 12.47
CA GLN A 276 -17.62 -1.64 13.15
C GLN A 276 -16.84 -2.85 13.65
N LEU A 277 -16.96 -3.16 14.94
CA LEU A 277 -16.35 -4.34 15.56
C LEU A 277 -17.43 -5.32 16.03
N PRO A 278 -17.16 -6.65 15.97
CA PRO A 278 -16.00 -7.28 15.36
C PRO A 278 -15.99 -7.11 13.83
N ILE A 279 -14.80 -7.07 13.22
CA ILE A 279 -14.65 -7.05 11.77
C ILE A 279 -15.09 -8.42 11.21
N GLN A 280 -15.80 -8.40 10.08
CA GLN A 280 -16.23 -9.62 9.39
C GLN A 280 -15.04 -10.54 9.11
N ARG A 281 -15.23 -11.84 9.35
CA ARG A 281 -14.26 -12.89 9.00
C ARG A 281 -14.78 -13.74 7.85
N MET A 282 -13.88 -14.22 7.03
CA MET A 282 -14.15 -15.08 5.89
C MET A 282 -12.99 -16.06 5.73
N THR A 283 -13.26 -17.33 5.43
CA THR A 283 -12.19 -18.26 5.10
C THR A 283 -11.61 -17.95 3.73
N TRP A 284 -10.35 -18.29 3.49
CA TRP A 284 -9.71 -18.17 2.19
C TRP A 284 -10.53 -18.85 1.08
N LYS A 285 -11.03 -20.06 1.35
CA LYS A 285 -11.85 -20.79 0.39
C LYS A 285 -13.15 -20.06 0.05
N GLU A 286 -13.80 -19.45 1.05
CA GLU A 286 -14.99 -18.64 0.84
C GLU A 286 -14.67 -17.40 0.00
N ALA A 287 -13.60 -16.67 0.32
CA ALA A 287 -13.17 -15.49 -0.41
C ALA A 287 -12.88 -15.81 -1.89
N MET A 288 -12.14 -16.89 -2.16
CA MET A 288 -11.85 -17.33 -3.51
C MET A 288 -13.12 -17.75 -4.26
N ASN A 289 -14.04 -18.44 -3.63
CA ASN A 289 -15.28 -18.88 -4.26
C ASN A 289 -16.24 -17.73 -4.58
N ARG A 290 -16.33 -16.72 -3.69
CA ARG A 290 -17.27 -15.60 -3.85
C ARG A 290 -16.69 -14.44 -4.63
N PHE A 291 -15.39 -14.20 -4.55
CA PHE A 291 -14.77 -12.98 -5.10
C PHE A 291 -13.62 -13.26 -6.07
N GLY A 292 -13.16 -14.51 -6.18
CA GLY A 292 -12.00 -14.87 -7.01
C GLY A 292 -10.70 -14.23 -6.53
N SER A 293 -10.61 -13.89 -5.25
CA SER A 293 -9.45 -13.22 -4.65
C SER A 293 -9.41 -13.43 -3.14
N ASP A 294 -8.22 -13.59 -2.59
CA ASP A 294 -7.93 -13.59 -1.16
C ASP A 294 -7.93 -12.18 -0.52
N LYS A 295 -8.10 -11.15 -1.32
CA LYS A 295 -8.24 -9.74 -0.92
C LYS A 295 -9.47 -9.10 -1.56
N PRO A 296 -10.68 -9.53 -1.17
CA PRO A 296 -11.91 -9.06 -1.79
C PRO A 296 -12.19 -7.58 -1.47
N ASP A 297 -12.66 -6.84 -2.47
CA ASP A 297 -13.26 -5.53 -2.27
C ASP A 297 -14.75 -5.70 -1.96
N LEU A 298 -15.17 -5.34 -0.74
CA LEU A 298 -16.53 -5.52 -0.25
C LEU A 298 -17.40 -4.25 -0.38
N ARG A 299 -16.91 -3.20 -1.05
CA ARG A 299 -17.70 -1.96 -1.29
C ARG A 299 -18.84 -2.17 -2.27
N PHE A 300 -18.82 -3.26 -3.01
CA PHE A 300 -19.86 -3.60 -3.99
C PHE A 300 -20.09 -5.12 -4.01
N GLY A 301 -21.25 -5.55 -4.49
CA GLY A 301 -21.60 -6.95 -4.70
C GLY A 301 -20.87 -7.59 -5.88
N MET A 302 -21.61 -8.14 -6.85
CA MET A 302 -21.10 -8.82 -8.06
C MET A 302 -20.23 -10.04 -7.71
N GLU A 303 -20.73 -10.87 -6.79
CA GLU A 303 -20.06 -12.10 -6.40
C GLU A 303 -20.01 -13.12 -7.56
N LEU A 304 -19.01 -13.99 -7.53
CA LEU A 304 -18.91 -15.11 -8.45
C LEU A 304 -19.97 -16.16 -8.13
N THR A 305 -20.71 -16.58 -9.13
CA THR A 305 -21.70 -17.68 -9.01
C THR A 305 -21.20 -18.91 -9.76
N ASP A 306 -21.12 -20.04 -9.06
CA ASP A 306 -20.81 -21.32 -9.68
C ASP A 306 -22.06 -21.84 -10.41
N VAL A 307 -21.94 -22.05 -11.72
CA VAL A 307 -23.02 -22.52 -12.59
C VAL A 307 -22.72 -23.88 -13.20
N SER A 308 -21.67 -24.54 -12.73
CA SER A 308 -21.18 -25.83 -13.24
C SER A 308 -22.28 -26.90 -13.29
N ASP A 309 -23.15 -26.94 -12.28
CA ASP A 309 -24.28 -27.89 -12.19
C ASP A 309 -25.37 -27.61 -13.24
N VAL A 310 -25.58 -26.37 -13.61
CA VAL A 310 -26.59 -25.96 -14.62
C VAL A 310 -26.13 -26.29 -16.05
N VAL A 311 -24.82 -26.12 -16.31
CA VAL A 311 -24.26 -26.23 -17.66
C VAL A 311 -23.60 -27.59 -17.95
N LYS A 312 -23.64 -28.54 -17.02
CA LYS A 312 -22.94 -29.83 -17.17
C LYS A 312 -23.35 -30.67 -18.38
N ASP A 313 -24.62 -30.55 -18.78
CA ASP A 313 -25.20 -31.34 -19.90
C ASP A 313 -25.32 -30.52 -21.18
N CYS A 314 -24.83 -29.28 -21.23
CA CYS A 314 -24.91 -28.42 -22.41
C CYS A 314 -23.95 -28.88 -23.53
N GLU A 315 -24.27 -28.48 -24.77
CA GLU A 315 -23.45 -28.81 -25.96
C GLU A 315 -22.32 -27.79 -26.21
N PHE A 316 -22.16 -26.77 -25.35
CA PHE A 316 -21.10 -25.78 -25.51
C PHE A 316 -19.76 -26.37 -25.08
N VAL A 317 -18.92 -26.68 -26.08
CA VAL A 317 -17.64 -27.40 -25.91
C VAL A 317 -16.73 -26.75 -24.86
N VAL A 318 -16.71 -25.43 -24.77
CA VAL A 318 -15.85 -24.71 -23.78
C VAL A 318 -16.24 -25.07 -22.34
N PHE A 319 -17.54 -25.08 -22.03
CA PHE A 319 -18.02 -25.44 -20.69
C PHE A 319 -17.82 -26.92 -20.41
N LYS A 320 -18.17 -27.74 -21.36
CA LYS A 320 -18.03 -29.19 -21.25
C LYS A 320 -16.59 -29.61 -21.00
N SER A 321 -15.65 -29.12 -21.81
CA SER A 321 -14.23 -29.44 -21.64
C SER A 321 -13.65 -28.96 -20.30
N ALA A 322 -14.09 -27.81 -19.79
CA ALA A 322 -13.67 -27.32 -18.49
C ALA A 322 -14.13 -28.26 -17.36
N LEU A 323 -15.37 -28.72 -17.41
CA LEU A 323 -15.92 -29.65 -16.41
C LEU A 323 -15.30 -31.06 -16.51
N GLU A 324 -15.04 -31.56 -17.71
CA GLU A 324 -14.36 -32.85 -17.95
C GLU A 324 -12.93 -32.87 -17.39
N MET A 325 -12.25 -31.72 -17.33
CA MET A 325 -10.93 -31.57 -16.72
C MET A 325 -10.96 -31.41 -15.18
N GLY A 326 -12.16 -31.47 -14.56
CA GLY A 326 -12.33 -31.20 -13.15
C GLY A 326 -12.24 -29.72 -12.75
N GLY A 327 -12.40 -28.82 -13.72
CA GLY A 327 -12.49 -27.38 -13.51
C GLY A 327 -13.89 -26.90 -13.15
N SER A 328 -14.18 -25.62 -13.32
CA SER A 328 -15.50 -25.04 -13.03
C SER A 328 -15.93 -24.03 -14.10
N VAL A 329 -17.25 -23.81 -14.14
CA VAL A 329 -17.85 -22.70 -14.90
C VAL A 329 -18.48 -21.75 -13.91
N ARG A 330 -18.02 -20.52 -13.89
CA ARG A 330 -18.54 -19.48 -13.00
C ARG A 330 -18.86 -18.22 -13.77
N GLY A 331 -19.69 -17.37 -13.18
CA GLY A 331 -20.04 -16.10 -13.77
C GLY A 331 -20.16 -14.98 -12.76
N ILE A 332 -20.19 -13.76 -13.26
CA ILE A 332 -20.55 -12.54 -12.54
C ILE A 332 -21.73 -11.84 -13.23
N ASN A 333 -22.57 -11.16 -12.45
CA ASN A 333 -23.69 -10.38 -12.97
C ASN A 333 -23.38 -8.89 -12.83
N ALA A 334 -23.11 -8.22 -13.95
CA ALA A 334 -22.95 -6.78 -14.04
C ALA A 334 -24.32 -6.12 -14.24
N LYS A 335 -24.95 -5.73 -13.13
CA LYS A 335 -26.28 -5.12 -13.10
C LYS A 335 -26.36 -3.86 -13.97
N GLY A 336 -27.42 -3.75 -14.78
CA GLY A 336 -27.66 -2.58 -15.65
C GLY A 336 -26.71 -2.43 -16.85
N GLN A 337 -25.87 -3.45 -17.16
CA GLN A 337 -24.92 -3.39 -18.28
C GLN A 337 -25.36 -4.17 -19.53
N GLY A 338 -26.62 -4.62 -19.60
CA GLY A 338 -27.16 -5.41 -20.71
C GLY A 338 -27.17 -4.70 -22.08
N SER A 339 -27.11 -3.37 -22.09
CA SER A 339 -26.99 -2.55 -23.28
C SER A 339 -25.54 -2.25 -23.70
N MET A 340 -24.55 -2.87 -23.04
CA MET A 340 -23.13 -2.62 -23.31
C MET A 340 -22.78 -2.88 -24.78
N PRO A 341 -22.16 -1.90 -25.50
CA PRO A 341 -21.79 -2.04 -26.89
C PRO A 341 -20.81 -3.20 -27.11
N ARG A 342 -20.96 -3.93 -28.23
CA ARG A 342 -20.11 -5.06 -28.61
C ARG A 342 -18.60 -4.75 -28.45
N LYS A 343 -18.17 -3.58 -28.92
CA LYS A 343 -16.75 -3.13 -28.82
C LYS A 343 -16.25 -3.05 -27.38
N LYS A 344 -17.11 -2.72 -26.40
CA LYS A 344 -16.73 -2.73 -24.98
C LYS A 344 -16.63 -4.15 -24.44
N ILE A 345 -17.57 -5.04 -24.84
CA ILE A 345 -17.50 -6.47 -24.47
C ILE A 345 -16.23 -7.10 -25.05
N ASP A 346 -15.87 -6.79 -26.30
CA ASP A 346 -14.64 -7.30 -26.92
C ASP A 346 -13.38 -6.83 -26.15
N LYS A 347 -13.38 -5.62 -25.56
CA LYS A 347 -12.30 -5.17 -24.66
C LYS A 347 -12.25 -5.95 -23.35
N LEU A 348 -13.41 -6.35 -22.80
CA LEU A 348 -13.44 -7.22 -21.61
C LEU A 348 -12.90 -8.62 -21.94
N VAL A 349 -13.14 -9.13 -23.15
CA VAL A 349 -12.54 -10.39 -23.63
C VAL A 349 -11.03 -10.28 -23.68
N GLU A 350 -10.48 -9.20 -24.26
CA GLU A 350 -9.02 -8.98 -24.31
C GLU A 350 -8.43 -8.78 -22.89
N PHE A 351 -9.14 -8.08 -22.01
CA PHE A 351 -8.75 -7.95 -20.61
C PHE A 351 -8.67 -9.33 -19.94
N ALA A 352 -9.69 -10.17 -20.09
CA ALA A 352 -9.72 -11.53 -19.53
C ALA A 352 -8.58 -12.42 -20.09
N LYS A 353 -8.23 -12.27 -21.38
CA LYS A 353 -7.09 -12.97 -21.98
C LYS A 353 -5.76 -12.59 -21.33
N GLY A 354 -5.60 -11.35 -20.89
CA GLY A 354 -4.43 -10.91 -20.11
C GLY A 354 -4.25 -11.68 -18.80
N TYR A 355 -5.31 -12.32 -18.29
CA TYR A 355 -5.31 -13.20 -17.13
C TYR A 355 -5.32 -14.70 -17.50
N GLY A 356 -5.08 -15.05 -18.76
CA GLY A 356 -4.98 -16.42 -19.23
C GLY A 356 -6.29 -17.04 -19.75
N ALA A 357 -7.38 -16.26 -19.85
CA ALA A 357 -8.61 -16.76 -20.44
C ALA A 357 -8.42 -17.08 -21.93
N LYS A 358 -8.99 -18.21 -22.39
CA LYS A 358 -9.09 -18.53 -23.82
C LYS A 358 -10.17 -17.71 -24.52
N GLY A 359 -11.14 -17.19 -23.76
CA GLY A 359 -12.26 -16.38 -24.19
C GLY A 359 -13.17 -16.05 -23.02
N LEU A 360 -14.19 -15.23 -23.27
CA LEU A 360 -15.19 -14.85 -22.29
C LEU A 360 -16.58 -15.08 -22.90
N ALA A 361 -17.39 -15.92 -22.25
CA ALA A 361 -18.77 -16.13 -22.65
C ALA A 361 -19.67 -15.08 -21.97
N TYR A 362 -20.75 -14.67 -22.64
CA TYR A 362 -21.65 -13.68 -22.07
C TYR A 362 -23.12 -13.88 -22.49
N ILE A 363 -24.02 -13.34 -21.64
CA ILE A 363 -25.44 -13.14 -21.92
C ILE A 363 -25.76 -11.68 -21.59
N ALA A 364 -26.21 -10.91 -22.58
CA ALA A 364 -26.80 -9.60 -22.38
C ALA A 364 -28.32 -9.75 -22.34
N ILE A 365 -28.94 -9.31 -21.27
CA ILE A 365 -30.40 -9.31 -21.08
C ILE A 365 -30.85 -7.88 -21.39
N HIS A 366 -31.56 -7.71 -22.51
CA HIS A 366 -32.08 -6.41 -22.90
C HIS A 366 -33.24 -5.98 -22.00
N GLU A 367 -33.61 -4.69 -22.03
CA GLU A 367 -34.73 -4.12 -21.26
C GLU A 367 -36.07 -4.77 -21.55
N ASP A 368 -36.26 -5.29 -22.76
CA ASP A 368 -37.45 -6.04 -23.17
C ASP A 368 -37.42 -7.53 -22.77
N GLY A 369 -36.40 -7.96 -22.04
CA GLY A 369 -36.18 -9.35 -21.63
C GLY A 369 -35.56 -10.24 -22.67
N THR A 370 -35.25 -9.74 -23.87
CA THR A 370 -34.60 -10.55 -24.92
C THR A 370 -33.15 -10.85 -24.56
N LEU A 371 -32.70 -12.07 -24.84
CA LEU A 371 -31.36 -12.53 -24.52
C LEU A 371 -30.47 -12.48 -25.79
N LYS A 372 -29.33 -11.84 -25.65
CA LYS A 372 -28.24 -11.88 -26.62
C LYS A 372 -27.02 -12.57 -26.00
N SER A 373 -26.64 -13.72 -26.55
CA SER A 373 -25.57 -14.55 -26.00
C SER A 373 -24.55 -14.95 -27.06
N SER A 374 -23.29 -15.15 -26.63
CA SER A 374 -22.22 -15.68 -27.47
C SER A 374 -22.33 -17.21 -27.71
N PHE A 375 -23.16 -17.92 -26.94
CA PHE A 375 -23.22 -19.38 -26.93
C PHE A 375 -24.64 -19.96 -26.89
N SER A 376 -25.70 -19.15 -26.97
CA SER A 376 -27.11 -19.61 -26.88
C SER A 376 -27.48 -20.72 -27.86
N LYS A 377 -26.86 -20.77 -29.03
CA LYS A 377 -27.10 -21.83 -30.03
C LYS A 377 -26.64 -23.23 -29.62
N PHE A 378 -25.87 -23.33 -28.53
CA PHE A 378 -25.39 -24.58 -27.96
C PHE A 378 -26.06 -24.93 -26.62
N MET A 379 -27.13 -24.22 -26.27
CA MET A 379 -27.90 -24.41 -25.04
C MET A 379 -29.37 -24.59 -25.35
N LYS A 380 -30.06 -25.44 -24.63
CA LYS A 380 -31.52 -25.52 -24.66
C LYS A 380 -32.14 -24.30 -24.00
N GLU A 381 -33.36 -23.98 -24.33
CA GLU A 381 -34.09 -22.84 -23.77
C GLU A 381 -34.23 -22.95 -22.23
N GLU A 382 -34.51 -24.17 -21.75
CA GLU A 382 -34.61 -24.48 -20.31
C GLU A 382 -33.27 -24.27 -19.57
N GLU A 383 -32.16 -24.69 -20.19
CA GLU A 383 -30.80 -24.50 -19.64
C GLU A 383 -30.43 -23.00 -19.59
N MET A 384 -30.76 -22.26 -20.64
CA MET A 384 -30.55 -20.80 -20.69
C MET A 384 -31.36 -20.11 -19.61
N LYS A 385 -32.61 -20.48 -19.40
CA LYS A 385 -33.48 -19.94 -18.36
C LYS A 385 -32.94 -20.25 -16.95
N ALA A 386 -32.57 -21.50 -16.69
CA ALA A 386 -31.98 -21.91 -15.43
C ALA A 386 -30.66 -21.17 -15.13
N LEU A 387 -29.84 -20.94 -16.18
CA LEU A 387 -28.59 -20.20 -16.05
C LEU A 387 -28.83 -18.73 -15.67
N VAL A 388 -29.78 -18.05 -16.34
CA VAL A 388 -30.16 -16.66 -16.02
C VAL A 388 -30.73 -16.57 -14.60
N GLU A 389 -31.60 -17.52 -14.21
CA GLU A 389 -32.18 -17.57 -12.87
C GLU A 389 -31.10 -17.78 -11.79
N LYS A 390 -30.18 -18.73 -11.99
CA LYS A 390 -29.06 -18.99 -11.05
C LYS A 390 -28.14 -17.78 -10.91
N MET A 391 -27.93 -17.04 -11.98
CA MET A 391 -27.17 -15.78 -12.00
C MET A 391 -27.95 -14.59 -11.44
N GLN A 392 -29.22 -14.76 -11.04
CA GLN A 392 -30.11 -13.67 -10.64
C GLN A 392 -30.14 -12.54 -11.68
N GLY A 393 -30.18 -12.94 -12.97
CA GLY A 393 -30.20 -12.02 -14.10
C GLY A 393 -31.58 -11.39 -14.28
N GLU A 394 -31.61 -10.08 -14.44
CA GLU A 394 -32.82 -9.28 -14.67
C GLU A 394 -32.70 -8.51 -15.99
N ALA A 395 -33.82 -7.96 -16.48
CA ALA A 395 -33.79 -7.10 -17.66
C ALA A 395 -32.80 -5.92 -17.44
N GLY A 396 -31.94 -5.70 -18.42
CA GLY A 396 -30.89 -4.71 -18.35
C GLY A 396 -29.52 -5.23 -17.85
N ASP A 397 -29.36 -6.50 -17.47
CA ASP A 397 -28.12 -7.06 -16.92
C ASP A 397 -27.19 -7.66 -17.97
N LEU A 398 -25.88 -7.68 -17.67
CA LEU A 398 -24.87 -8.38 -18.44
C LEU A 398 -24.23 -9.47 -17.57
N LEU A 399 -24.40 -10.73 -17.99
CA LEU A 399 -23.80 -11.89 -17.35
C LEU A 399 -22.52 -12.26 -18.10
N LEU A 400 -21.42 -12.41 -17.37
CA LEU A 400 -20.09 -12.75 -17.91
C LEU A 400 -19.61 -14.06 -17.29
N PHE A 401 -19.09 -14.99 -18.12
CA PHE A 401 -18.72 -16.34 -17.68
C PHE A 401 -17.30 -16.69 -18.10
N ALA A 402 -16.58 -17.37 -17.20
CA ALA A 402 -15.31 -18.02 -17.46
C ALA A 402 -15.40 -19.52 -17.16
N ALA A 403 -14.66 -20.33 -17.91
CA ALA A 403 -14.64 -21.79 -17.81
C ALA A 403 -13.21 -22.31 -18.07
N ASP A 404 -12.60 -22.91 -17.09
CA ASP A 404 -11.26 -23.56 -17.14
C ASP A 404 -10.98 -24.26 -15.80
N LYS A 405 -9.71 -24.56 -15.45
CA LYS A 405 -9.28 -24.96 -14.10
C LYS A 405 -9.79 -23.93 -13.08
N THR A 406 -10.32 -24.38 -11.96
CA THR A 406 -10.99 -23.48 -10.98
C THR A 406 -10.13 -22.30 -10.53
N LYS A 407 -8.82 -22.53 -10.28
CA LYS A 407 -7.88 -21.44 -9.91
C LYS A 407 -7.85 -20.35 -10.98
N LEU A 408 -7.73 -20.73 -12.24
CA LEU A 408 -7.71 -19.78 -13.36
C LEU A 408 -9.05 -19.03 -13.52
N VAL A 409 -10.18 -19.72 -13.27
CA VAL A 409 -11.51 -19.08 -13.30
C VAL A 409 -11.64 -18.03 -12.21
N TRP A 410 -11.13 -18.30 -11.00
CA TRP A 410 -11.09 -17.32 -9.91
C TRP A 410 -10.26 -16.09 -10.31
N ASP A 411 -9.05 -16.28 -10.82
CA ASP A 411 -8.15 -15.18 -11.23
C ASP A 411 -8.79 -14.30 -12.30
N ILE A 412 -9.38 -14.91 -13.32
CA ILE A 412 -10.06 -14.20 -14.42
C ILE A 412 -11.25 -13.39 -13.90
N LEU A 413 -12.16 -14.04 -13.18
CA LEU A 413 -13.41 -13.40 -12.75
C LEU A 413 -13.18 -12.41 -11.60
N GLY A 414 -12.23 -12.67 -10.72
CA GLY A 414 -11.84 -11.73 -9.67
C GLY A 414 -11.29 -10.42 -10.25
N ALA A 415 -10.41 -10.51 -11.25
CA ALA A 415 -9.90 -9.35 -11.97
C ALA A 415 -11.02 -8.64 -12.78
N LEU A 416 -11.86 -9.41 -13.47
CA LEU A 416 -12.96 -8.87 -14.27
C LEU A 416 -14.01 -8.16 -13.39
N ARG A 417 -14.30 -8.68 -12.20
CA ARG A 417 -15.17 -8.09 -11.21
C ARG A 417 -14.70 -6.67 -10.82
N LEU A 418 -13.41 -6.51 -10.55
CA LEU A 418 -12.83 -5.20 -10.22
C LEU A 418 -12.83 -4.24 -11.42
N GLU A 419 -12.56 -4.75 -12.63
CA GLU A 419 -12.59 -3.95 -13.84
C GLU A 419 -14.02 -3.44 -14.12
N MET A 420 -15.02 -4.31 -13.97
CA MET A 420 -16.42 -3.91 -14.09
C MET A 420 -16.82 -2.87 -13.05
N ALA A 421 -16.37 -3.04 -11.79
CA ALA A 421 -16.65 -2.08 -10.73
C ALA A 421 -16.05 -0.69 -11.04
N ARG A 422 -14.84 -0.62 -11.60
CA ARG A 422 -14.24 0.65 -12.06
C ARG A 422 -15.06 1.29 -13.18
N GLN A 423 -15.46 0.51 -14.20
CA GLN A 423 -16.26 1.02 -15.31
C GLN A 423 -17.65 1.50 -14.88
N MET A 424 -18.20 0.92 -13.82
CA MET A 424 -19.51 1.24 -13.24
C MET A 424 -19.44 2.29 -12.12
N ASP A 425 -18.25 2.81 -11.78
CA ASP A 425 -18.02 3.80 -10.70
C ASP A 425 -18.52 3.32 -9.32
N LEU A 426 -18.31 2.04 -8.99
CA LEU A 426 -18.75 1.43 -7.74
C LEU A 426 -17.72 1.52 -6.60
N LEU A 427 -16.52 2.05 -6.86
CA LEU A 427 -15.40 2.07 -5.93
C LEU A 427 -15.33 3.41 -5.16
N ASP A 428 -16.25 3.63 -4.21
CA ASP A 428 -16.21 4.84 -3.39
C ASP A 428 -14.97 4.86 -2.48
N LYS A 429 -14.09 5.85 -2.68
CA LYS A 429 -12.88 6.06 -1.86
C LYS A 429 -13.19 6.59 -0.45
N ASN A 430 -14.44 7.00 -0.16
CA ASN A 430 -14.86 7.45 1.16
C ASN A 430 -15.38 6.31 2.04
N GLU A 431 -15.61 5.15 1.47
CA GLU A 431 -16.06 3.96 2.17
C GLU A 431 -14.87 3.08 2.54
N TYR A 432 -14.85 2.58 3.77
CA TYR A 432 -13.82 1.69 4.30
C TYR A 432 -14.46 0.37 4.74
N ARG A 433 -14.23 -0.71 3.97
CA ARG A 433 -14.74 -2.05 4.22
C ARG A 433 -13.60 -3.00 4.56
N PHE A 434 -13.55 -3.40 5.82
CA PHE A 434 -12.57 -4.35 6.34
C PHE A 434 -13.11 -5.77 6.29
N VAL A 435 -12.21 -6.74 6.11
CA VAL A 435 -12.50 -8.18 6.27
C VAL A 435 -11.23 -8.91 6.67
N TRP A 436 -11.34 -9.83 7.60
CA TRP A 436 -10.31 -10.82 7.88
C TRP A 436 -10.46 -12.01 6.94
N ILE A 437 -9.38 -12.42 6.32
CA ILE A 437 -9.29 -13.69 5.61
C ILE A 437 -8.49 -14.65 6.47
N THR A 438 -9.03 -15.84 6.69
CA THR A 438 -8.47 -16.85 7.59
C THR A 438 -8.42 -18.22 6.92
N GLU A 439 -7.82 -19.21 7.57
CA GLU A 439 -7.76 -20.58 7.08
C GLU A 439 -7.18 -20.71 5.66
N PHE A 440 -6.06 -20.02 5.42
CA PHE A 440 -5.32 -20.15 4.17
C PHE A 440 -4.82 -21.59 3.98
N PRO A 441 -4.60 -22.06 2.74
CA PRO A 441 -3.78 -23.25 2.53
C PRO A 441 -2.40 -23.06 3.16
N LEU A 442 -1.89 -24.09 3.84
CA LEU A 442 -0.53 -24.06 4.40
C LEU A 442 0.53 -24.04 3.30
N LEU A 443 0.26 -24.82 2.27
CA LEU A 443 1.16 -25.11 1.15
C LEU A 443 0.46 -24.91 -0.19
N GLU A 444 1.21 -24.51 -1.20
CA GLU A 444 0.76 -24.53 -2.59
C GLU A 444 1.76 -25.28 -3.47
N TRP A 445 1.25 -25.94 -4.51
CA TRP A 445 2.09 -26.64 -5.47
C TRP A 445 2.68 -25.64 -6.48
N SER A 446 4.01 -25.62 -6.55
CA SER A 446 4.73 -24.86 -7.58
C SER A 446 5.00 -25.76 -8.78
N GLU A 447 4.37 -25.47 -9.93
CA GLU A 447 4.65 -26.15 -11.20
C GLU A 447 6.10 -25.89 -11.68
N GLU A 448 6.64 -24.70 -11.40
CA GLU A 448 7.99 -24.30 -11.79
C GLU A 448 9.06 -25.08 -11.01
N GLU A 449 8.87 -25.19 -9.69
CA GLU A 449 9.81 -25.88 -8.82
C GLU A 449 9.52 -27.38 -8.67
N ASN A 450 8.35 -27.84 -9.18
CA ASN A 450 7.84 -29.22 -9.07
C ASN A 450 7.87 -29.73 -7.62
N ARG A 451 7.45 -28.88 -6.67
CA ARG A 451 7.36 -29.17 -5.23
C ARG A 451 6.33 -28.30 -4.54
N PHE A 452 5.99 -28.64 -3.31
CA PHE A 452 5.24 -27.76 -2.45
C PHE A 452 6.11 -26.58 -1.97
N THR A 453 5.51 -25.39 -1.93
CA THR A 453 6.06 -24.17 -1.33
C THR A 453 5.13 -23.70 -0.21
N ALA A 454 5.65 -23.00 0.78
CA ALA A 454 4.82 -22.40 1.81
C ALA A 454 4.03 -21.24 1.22
N MET A 455 2.72 -21.16 1.50
CA MET A 455 1.91 -20.04 1.01
C MET A 455 2.28 -18.72 1.68
N HIS A 456 2.67 -18.73 2.96
CA HIS A 456 3.18 -17.58 3.69
C HIS A 456 4.68 -17.71 3.98
N HIS A 457 5.03 -18.51 4.99
CA HIS A 457 6.43 -18.78 5.35
C HIS A 457 6.56 -20.13 6.09
N PRO A 458 7.75 -20.74 6.14
CA PRO A 458 7.95 -22.08 6.70
C PRO A 458 7.72 -22.21 8.20
N PHE A 459 7.49 -21.11 8.91
CA PHE A 459 7.22 -21.10 10.36
C PHE A 459 5.73 -21.00 10.71
N THR A 460 4.85 -21.02 9.72
CA THR A 460 3.40 -20.93 9.90
C THR A 460 2.85 -22.23 10.48
N MET A 461 2.11 -22.13 11.59
CA MET A 461 1.48 -23.29 12.24
C MET A 461 0.34 -23.84 11.37
N PRO A 462 0.31 -25.14 11.07
CA PRO A 462 -0.87 -25.79 10.52
C PRO A 462 -2.01 -25.81 11.56
N MET A 463 -3.26 -25.91 11.09
CA MET A 463 -4.37 -26.19 11.97
C MET A 463 -4.21 -27.57 12.62
N GLU A 464 -4.47 -27.68 13.92
CA GLU A 464 -4.24 -28.90 14.68
C GLU A 464 -5.06 -30.09 14.14
N GLU A 465 -6.29 -29.83 13.70
CA GLU A 465 -7.16 -30.86 13.13
C GLU A 465 -6.65 -31.39 11.77
N ASP A 466 -5.81 -30.65 11.05
CA ASP A 466 -5.29 -31.00 9.74
C ASP A 466 -3.88 -31.64 9.80
N LEU A 467 -3.24 -31.70 10.98
CA LEU A 467 -1.87 -32.23 11.13
C LEU A 467 -1.70 -33.64 10.56
N HIS A 468 -2.73 -34.46 10.63
CA HIS A 468 -2.70 -35.83 10.08
C HIS A 468 -2.64 -35.88 8.55
N LEU A 469 -2.94 -34.77 7.87
CA LEU A 469 -2.91 -34.68 6.40
C LEU A 469 -1.53 -34.31 5.85
N ILE A 470 -0.60 -33.84 6.67
CA ILE A 470 0.71 -33.35 6.21
C ILE A 470 1.45 -34.42 5.36
N ASP A 471 1.32 -35.70 5.73
CA ASP A 471 1.97 -36.81 5.02
C ASP A 471 1.16 -37.37 3.86
N SER A 472 -0.16 -37.29 3.93
CA SER A 472 -1.06 -37.98 2.98
C SER A 472 -1.60 -37.03 1.90
N ASP A 473 -1.91 -35.77 2.26
CA ASP A 473 -2.45 -34.74 1.37
C ASP A 473 -2.02 -33.34 1.84
N PRO A 474 -0.73 -32.99 1.67
CA PRO A 474 -0.19 -31.74 2.16
C PRO A 474 -0.86 -30.49 1.55
N GLY A 475 -1.45 -30.61 0.35
CA GLY A 475 -2.20 -29.54 -0.29
C GLY A 475 -3.56 -29.22 0.35
N ALA A 476 -4.09 -30.13 1.20
CA ALA A 476 -5.36 -29.93 1.91
C ALA A 476 -5.18 -29.32 3.31
N VAL A 477 -3.94 -29.22 3.80
CA VAL A 477 -3.64 -28.68 5.14
C VAL A 477 -3.89 -27.18 5.17
N ARG A 478 -4.69 -26.73 6.13
CA ARG A 478 -4.94 -25.30 6.38
C ARG A 478 -3.93 -24.74 7.38
N ALA A 479 -3.62 -23.46 7.23
CA ALA A 479 -2.75 -22.70 8.09
C ALA A 479 -3.53 -21.90 9.15
N LYS A 480 -2.97 -21.72 10.34
CA LYS A 480 -3.39 -20.69 11.31
C LYS A 480 -2.86 -19.31 10.89
N ALA A 481 -3.19 -18.90 9.67
CA ALA A 481 -2.83 -17.63 9.07
C ALA A 481 -4.06 -16.75 8.88
N TYR A 482 -3.83 -15.45 8.91
CA TYR A 482 -4.87 -14.43 8.82
C TYR A 482 -4.33 -13.16 8.19
N ASP A 483 -5.07 -12.62 7.22
CA ASP A 483 -4.80 -11.34 6.57
C ASP A 483 -5.95 -10.37 6.81
N ILE A 484 -5.62 -9.12 7.08
CA ILE A 484 -6.60 -8.03 7.12
C ILE A 484 -6.61 -7.30 5.79
N VAL A 485 -7.79 -7.25 5.20
CA VAL A 485 -8.04 -6.63 3.90
C VAL A 485 -8.89 -5.39 4.07
N LEU A 486 -8.53 -4.33 3.37
CA LEU A 486 -9.27 -3.07 3.28
C LEU A 486 -9.49 -2.71 1.81
N ASN A 487 -10.76 -2.64 1.38
CA ASN A 487 -11.11 -2.18 0.03
C ASN A 487 -10.32 -2.88 -1.09
N GLY A 488 -10.22 -4.20 -1.03
CA GLY A 488 -9.51 -4.98 -2.04
C GLY A 488 -7.98 -4.97 -1.92
N ASN A 489 -7.44 -4.46 -0.82
CA ASN A 489 -6.01 -4.42 -0.54
C ASN A 489 -5.72 -5.13 0.79
N GLU A 490 -4.83 -6.09 0.78
CA GLU A 490 -4.21 -6.63 1.97
C GLU A 490 -3.38 -5.52 2.61
N ILE A 491 -3.76 -5.07 3.81
CA ILE A 491 -3.02 -4.05 4.56
C ILE A 491 -2.11 -4.65 5.62
N GLY A 492 -2.30 -5.90 5.95
CA GLY A 492 -1.46 -6.63 6.89
C GLY A 492 -1.79 -8.11 6.90
N GLY A 493 -0.83 -8.91 7.33
CA GLY A 493 -0.98 -10.35 7.42
C GLY A 493 -0.11 -10.95 8.52
N GLY A 494 -0.49 -12.12 8.98
CA GLY A 494 0.21 -12.83 10.03
C GLY A 494 -0.23 -14.27 10.22
N SER A 495 0.38 -14.91 11.20
CA SER A 495 0.03 -16.29 11.55
C SER A 495 0.40 -16.62 13.00
N VAL A 496 -0.13 -17.71 13.51
CA VAL A 496 0.45 -18.43 14.64
C VAL A 496 1.71 -19.13 14.14
N ARG A 497 2.76 -19.16 14.96
CA ARG A 497 4.05 -19.74 14.60
C ARG A 497 4.18 -21.16 15.13
N ILE A 498 4.88 -22.00 14.38
CA ILE A 498 5.29 -23.32 14.88
C ILE A 498 6.27 -23.07 16.04
N HIS A 499 5.99 -23.65 17.19
CA HIS A 499 6.85 -23.62 18.38
C HIS A 499 7.31 -25.03 18.80
N GLN A 500 6.86 -26.05 18.11
CA GLN A 500 7.17 -27.47 18.33
C GLN A 500 8.18 -27.93 17.28
N ASN A 501 9.32 -28.49 17.74
CA ASN A 501 10.42 -28.88 16.85
C ASN A 501 10.04 -30.00 15.87
N ASP A 502 9.24 -30.95 16.29
CA ASP A 502 8.79 -32.07 15.45
C ASP A 502 7.92 -31.60 14.29
N ILE A 503 6.98 -30.68 14.55
CA ILE A 503 6.16 -30.06 13.51
C ILE A 503 7.03 -29.21 12.57
N GLN A 504 7.99 -28.47 13.10
CA GLN A 504 8.90 -27.66 12.29
C GLN A 504 9.81 -28.50 11.39
N GLU A 505 10.38 -29.59 11.91
CA GLU A 505 11.17 -30.53 11.11
C GLU A 505 10.32 -31.15 9.99
N LYS A 506 9.08 -31.53 10.30
CA LYS A 506 8.14 -32.04 9.32
C LYS A 506 7.80 -31.04 8.23
N MET A 507 7.56 -29.78 8.61
CA MET A 507 7.31 -28.71 7.65
C MET A 507 8.48 -28.52 6.68
N PHE A 508 9.72 -28.56 7.17
CA PHE A 508 10.89 -28.47 6.31
C PHE A 508 11.02 -29.66 5.36
N GLU A 509 10.71 -30.89 5.82
CA GLU A 509 10.68 -32.07 4.96
C GLU A 509 9.74 -31.90 3.77
N VAL A 510 8.50 -31.47 4.03
CA VAL A 510 7.47 -31.29 2.98
C VAL A 510 7.87 -30.18 2.00
N LEU A 511 8.57 -29.15 2.48
CA LEU A 511 9.12 -28.08 1.66
C LEU A 511 10.39 -28.49 0.88
N GLY A 512 10.86 -29.74 1.06
CA GLY A 512 12.02 -30.30 0.35
C GLY A 512 13.39 -29.88 0.91
N PHE A 513 13.45 -29.33 2.14
CA PHE A 513 14.72 -29.06 2.82
C PHE A 513 15.31 -30.36 3.38
N THR A 514 16.59 -30.56 3.16
CA THR A 514 17.35 -31.50 3.98
C THR A 514 17.56 -30.91 5.38
N ARG A 515 17.76 -31.76 6.38
CA ARG A 515 18.05 -31.31 7.74
C ARG A 515 19.27 -30.38 7.80
N GLU A 516 20.31 -30.68 7.01
CA GLU A 516 21.51 -29.85 6.92
C GLU A 516 21.19 -28.47 6.35
N GLN A 517 20.42 -28.39 5.26
CA GLN A 517 20.00 -27.13 4.66
C GLN A 517 19.18 -26.27 5.63
N ALA A 518 18.19 -26.87 6.32
CA ALA A 518 17.37 -26.18 7.32
C ALA A 518 18.23 -25.63 8.47
N TYR A 519 19.19 -26.43 8.99
CA TYR A 519 20.09 -25.96 10.05
C TYR A 519 21.12 -24.94 9.58
N ASN A 520 21.60 -25.03 8.35
CA ASN A 520 22.50 -24.01 7.78
C ASN A 520 21.82 -22.66 7.63
N GLN A 521 20.54 -22.65 7.27
CA GLN A 521 19.77 -21.43 7.03
C GLN A 521 19.15 -20.89 8.33
N PHE A 522 18.47 -21.73 9.11
CA PHE A 522 17.65 -21.35 10.27
C PHE A 522 18.15 -21.94 11.60
N GLY A 523 19.36 -22.51 11.63
CA GLY A 523 19.85 -23.26 12.79
C GLY A 523 19.89 -22.46 14.09
N PHE A 524 20.09 -21.15 14.03
CA PHE A 524 20.07 -20.29 15.22
C PHE A 524 18.64 -20.20 15.82
N LEU A 525 17.58 -20.18 15.03
CA LEU A 525 16.20 -20.21 15.49
C LEU A 525 15.83 -21.61 16.02
N LEU A 526 16.15 -22.67 15.25
CA LEU A 526 15.91 -24.05 15.67
C LEU A 526 16.66 -24.42 16.96
N ASN A 527 17.84 -23.86 17.17
CA ASN A 527 18.57 -24.04 18.43
C ASN A 527 17.93 -23.28 19.59
N ALA A 528 17.37 -22.07 19.36
CA ALA A 528 16.64 -21.35 20.40
C ALA A 528 15.40 -22.14 20.86
N PHE A 529 14.73 -22.81 19.95
CA PHE A 529 13.53 -23.63 20.26
C PHE A 529 13.81 -24.79 21.22
N LYS A 530 15.05 -25.24 21.36
CA LYS A 530 15.45 -26.28 22.31
C LYS A 530 15.41 -25.83 23.78
N TYR A 531 15.33 -24.53 24.04
CA TYR A 531 15.38 -23.97 25.39
C TYR A 531 14.03 -23.49 25.93
N GLY A 532 12.94 -23.97 25.35
CA GLY A 532 11.58 -23.63 25.76
C GLY A 532 11.06 -22.38 25.05
N VAL A 533 10.14 -22.60 24.14
CA VAL A 533 9.52 -21.56 23.31
C VAL A 533 8.06 -21.44 23.68
N PRO A 534 7.57 -20.24 24.01
CA PRO A 534 6.14 -20.05 24.21
C PRO A 534 5.39 -20.21 22.88
N PRO A 535 4.12 -20.67 22.88
CA PRO A 535 3.23 -20.42 21.74
C PRO A 535 3.21 -18.92 21.43
N HIS A 536 3.37 -18.55 20.17
CA HIS A 536 3.44 -17.14 19.78
C HIS A 536 2.85 -16.93 18.39
N ALA A 537 2.42 -15.70 18.15
CA ALA A 537 1.76 -15.30 16.93
C ALA A 537 2.02 -13.80 16.67
N GLY A 538 1.94 -13.39 15.44
CA GLY A 538 2.18 -12.00 15.09
C GLY A 538 1.51 -11.57 13.81
N LEU A 539 1.63 -10.27 13.53
CA LEU A 539 1.09 -9.65 12.34
C LEU A 539 1.99 -8.48 11.93
N ALA A 540 2.07 -8.21 10.65
CA ALA A 540 2.75 -7.03 10.11
C ALA A 540 1.84 -6.26 9.18
N TYR A 541 1.69 -4.94 9.42
CA TYR A 541 1.01 -4.05 8.49
C TYR A 541 2.01 -3.39 7.55
N GLY A 542 1.65 -3.28 6.28
CA GLY A 542 2.32 -2.36 5.36
C GLY A 542 1.91 -0.93 5.65
N LEU A 543 2.73 -0.17 6.41
CA LEU A 543 2.43 1.21 6.79
C LEU A 543 2.18 2.09 5.55
N ASP A 544 2.99 1.92 4.51
CA ASP A 544 2.86 2.68 3.26
C ASP A 544 1.50 2.46 2.60
N ARG A 545 1.06 1.20 2.51
CA ARG A 545 -0.23 0.84 1.92
C ARG A 545 -1.41 1.31 2.78
N MET A 546 -1.32 1.16 4.09
CA MET A 546 -2.35 1.66 5.02
C MET A 546 -2.54 3.17 4.89
N VAL A 547 -1.44 3.94 4.89
CA VAL A 547 -1.49 5.39 4.75
C VAL A 547 -1.96 5.81 3.36
N MET A 548 -1.58 5.10 2.30
CA MET A 548 -2.07 5.32 0.93
C MET A 548 -3.61 5.24 0.88
N LEU A 549 -4.19 4.20 1.46
CA LEU A 549 -5.65 4.04 1.50
C LEU A 549 -6.33 5.10 2.37
N MET A 550 -5.76 5.45 3.53
CA MET A 550 -6.25 6.54 4.38
C MET A 550 -6.20 7.90 3.67
N ALA A 551 -5.15 8.16 2.88
CA ALA A 551 -4.98 9.37 2.09
C ALA A 551 -5.81 9.38 0.79
N LYS A 552 -6.42 8.23 0.43
CA LYS A 552 -7.19 8.01 -0.81
C LYS A 552 -6.34 8.12 -2.09
N GLU A 553 -5.05 7.85 -1.96
CA GLU A 553 -4.09 7.86 -3.05
C GLU A 553 -4.08 6.52 -3.81
N ASP A 554 -3.63 6.55 -5.06
CA ASP A 554 -3.56 5.37 -5.93
C ASP A 554 -2.15 4.75 -5.99
N SER A 555 -1.18 5.37 -5.30
CA SER A 555 0.21 4.90 -5.24
C SER A 555 0.87 5.20 -3.90
N ILE A 556 1.64 4.24 -3.38
CA ILE A 556 2.43 4.45 -2.15
C ILE A 556 3.51 5.53 -2.32
N ARG A 557 3.90 5.89 -3.55
CA ARG A 557 4.85 6.98 -3.82
C ARG A 557 4.34 8.34 -3.36
N GLU A 558 3.03 8.53 -3.29
CA GLU A 558 2.42 9.78 -2.80
C GLU A 558 2.43 9.90 -1.25
N VAL A 559 2.72 8.81 -0.54
CA VAL A 559 2.81 8.78 0.93
C VAL A 559 4.22 8.47 1.46
N MET A 560 5.21 8.41 0.57
CA MET A 560 6.63 8.24 0.89
C MET A 560 7.41 9.51 0.54
N ALA A 561 8.34 9.92 1.40
CA ALA A 561 9.10 11.15 1.16
C ALA A 561 9.99 11.03 -0.10
N PHE A 562 10.76 9.96 -0.23
CA PHE A 562 11.73 9.76 -1.31
C PHE A 562 11.58 8.34 -1.92
N PRO A 563 10.50 8.09 -2.69
CA PRO A 563 10.29 6.80 -3.33
C PRO A 563 11.22 6.59 -4.52
N LYS A 564 11.41 5.33 -4.93
CA LYS A 564 12.04 4.96 -6.19
C LYS A 564 11.03 4.97 -7.34
N VAL A 565 11.50 5.20 -8.56
CA VAL A 565 10.71 5.01 -9.80
C VAL A 565 10.57 3.53 -10.14
N LYS A 566 9.84 3.22 -11.20
CA LYS A 566 9.46 1.85 -11.57
C LYS A 566 10.65 0.89 -11.78
N ASP A 567 11.80 1.39 -12.22
CA ASP A 567 13.04 0.64 -12.42
C ASP A 567 13.91 0.54 -11.15
N ALA A 568 13.36 0.85 -9.97
CA ALA A 568 14.04 0.89 -8.68
C ALA A 568 15.12 1.98 -8.54
N SER A 569 15.22 2.94 -9.46
CA SER A 569 16.18 4.04 -9.38
C SER A 569 15.60 5.26 -8.63
N CYS A 570 16.49 6.13 -8.14
CA CYS A 570 16.16 7.42 -7.56
C CYS A 570 16.65 8.55 -8.48
N LEU A 571 15.73 9.22 -9.16
CA LEU A 571 16.07 10.28 -10.11
C LEU A 571 16.70 11.52 -9.44
N MET A 572 16.48 11.74 -8.15
CA MET A 572 17.03 12.87 -7.40
C MET A 572 18.49 12.65 -6.99
N THR A 573 18.81 11.42 -6.53
CA THR A 573 20.15 11.07 -6.04
C THR A 573 20.98 10.27 -7.03
N GLU A 574 20.39 9.91 -8.18
CA GLU A 574 20.98 9.07 -9.21
C GLU A 574 21.43 7.68 -8.68
N ALA A 575 20.74 7.17 -7.64
CA ALA A 575 20.98 5.85 -7.09
C ALA A 575 20.10 4.80 -7.84
N PRO A 576 20.62 3.57 -8.10
CA PRO A 576 21.99 3.12 -7.81
C PRO A 576 23.02 3.73 -8.76
N ASN A 577 24.29 3.84 -8.31
CA ASN A 577 25.37 4.39 -9.13
C ASN A 577 26.63 3.55 -8.95
N VAL A 578 27.60 3.74 -9.85
CA VAL A 578 28.92 3.12 -9.77
C VAL A 578 29.66 3.58 -8.51
N VAL A 579 30.48 2.71 -7.97
CA VAL A 579 31.34 3.00 -6.83
C VAL A 579 32.80 3.03 -7.25
N ASP A 580 33.64 3.72 -6.46
CA ASP A 580 35.06 3.86 -6.70
C ASP A 580 35.76 2.49 -6.70
N GLU A 581 36.64 2.24 -7.66
CA GLU A 581 37.45 1.01 -7.75
C GLU A 581 38.24 0.70 -6.47
N LYS A 582 38.68 1.74 -5.74
CA LYS A 582 39.36 1.58 -4.46
C LYS A 582 38.47 0.89 -3.44
N GLN A 583 37.18 1.28 -3.37
CA GLN A 583 36.20 0.65 -2.49
C GLN A 583 35.96 -0.81 -2.87
N LEU A 584 35.85 -1.12 -4.18
CA LEU A 584 35.72 -2.51 -4.64
C LEU A 584 36.93 -3.37 -4.26
N LYS A 585 38.14 -2.83 -4.42
CA LYS A 585 39.36 -3.51 -4.00
C LYS A 585 39.42 -3.75 -2.49
N GLU A 586 39.03 -2.79 -1.67
CA GLU A 586 38.95 -2.93 -0.21
C GLU A 586 37.93 -3.99 0.22
N LEU A 587 36.88 -4.20 -0.56
CA LEU A 587 35.85 -5.22 -0.36
C LEU A 587 36.22 -6.58 -0.99
N CYS A 588 37.33 -6.67 -1.71
CA CYS A 588 37.72 -7.86 -2.49
C CYS A 588 36.65 -8.29 -3.52
N ILE A 589 35.96 -7.32 -4.14
CA ILE A 589 34.88 -7.54 -5.11
C ILE A 589 35.35 -7.07 -6.50
N LYS A 590 34.94 -7.79 -7.53
CA LYS A 590 35.06 -7.41 -8.94
C LYS A 590 33.67 -7.37 -9.56
N VAL A 591 33.40 -6.31 -10.31
CA VAL A 591 32.16 -6.22 -11.11
C VAL A 591 32.38 -7.00 -12.41
N ASP A 592 31.50 -7.95 -12.69
CA ASP A 592 31.44 -8.73 -13.91
C ASP A 592 30.14 -8.40 -14.63
N LEU A 593 30.26 -7.56 -15.66
CA LEU A 593 29.09 -7.14 -16.46
C LEU A 593 28.86 -8.17 -17.58
N PRO A 594 27.58 -8.48 -17.90
CA PRO A 594 27.27 -9.24 -19.10
C PRO A 594 27.88 -8.55 -20.33
N GLU A 595 28.46 -9.34 -21.26
CA GLU A 595 28.85 -8.79 -22.56
C GLU A 595 27.62 -8.16 -23.22
N GLU A 596 27.74 -6.89 -23.65
CA GLU A 596 26.70 -6.25 -24.42
C GLU A 596 26.44 -7.10 -25.68
N THR A 597 25.29 -7.78 -25.70
CA THR A 597 24.80 -8.34 -26.96
C THR A 597 24.45 -7.16 -27.85
N THR A 598 25.35 -6.80 -28.74
CA THR A 598 25.04 -5.93 -29.86
C THR A 598 23.98 -6.65 -30.69
N GLU A 599 22.70 -6.31 -30.44
CA GLU A 599 21.64 -6.61 -31.41
C GLU A 599 21.91 -5.73 -32.63
N GLU A 600 22.35 -6.39 -33.76
CA GLU A 600 22.40 -5.80 -35.08
C GLU A 600 21.00 -5.57 -35.65
#